data_4a19202ff99c3424af529e45c2bbbfde
#
_entry.id   4a19202ff99c3424af529e45c2bbbfde
#
_cell.length_a   1.000
_cell.length_b   1.000
_cell.length_c   1.000
_cell.angle_alpha   90.00
_cell.angle_beta   90.00
_cell.angle_gamma   90.00
#
_symmetry.space_group_name_H-M   'P 1'
#
loop_
_entity.id
_entity.type
_entity.pdbx_description
1 polymer ?
#
loop_
_entity_poly.entity_id
_entity_poly.type
_entity_poly.pdbx_seq_one_letter_code
_entity_poly.pdbx_strand_id
1 'polypeptide(L)'
;MLLVSVCVLSAATAAQQPQQPARARRGGLDNLSLPSTTARAASASSGAVVWQTFAPEGAGFSVSLPGRPEQPTARAGRESGGSAAQVRNYRLASGGLKYEIGRTGQLPEQLLSQPDYIEKFFAGASRGMTAALAQQNQQSKFKLVSEEVISLDGYEGREYQFDAEGQRAVARLFLVERSIFGLSVIGPKSEMTPEHVERFLNSFALAQ
;
A
#
# COMPACT_ATOMS: atom_id res chain seq x y z
N MET A 1 16.47 19.59 -10.27
CA MET A 1 15.04 19.24 -10.18
C MET A 1 14.96 17.83 -9.63
N LEU A 2 14.96 17.71 -8.27
CA LEU A 2 14.96 16.41 -7.58
C LEU A 2 13.52 15.91 -7.53
N LEU A 3 13.23 14.90 -8.33
CA LEU A 3 12.00 14.09 -8.19
C LEU A 3 12.18 13.18 -6.98
N VAL A 4 11.69 13.61 -5.82
CA VAL A 4 11.46 12.70 -4.70
C VAL A 4 10.25 11.85 -5.07
N SER A 5 10.53 10.73 -5.76
CA SER A 5 9.52 9.70 -6.02
C SER A 5 9.30 8.96 -4.70
N VAL A 6 8.37 9.43 -3.89
CA VAL A 6 7.83 8.64 -2.79
C VAL A 6 7.00 7.54 -3.42
N CYS A 7 7.67 6.45 -3.83
CA CYS A 7 7.01 5.23 -4.27
C CYS A 7 6.37 4.54 -3.06
N VAL A 8 5.20 4.98 -2.67
CA VAL A 8 4.34 4.27 -1.72
C VAL A 8 3.63 3.08 -2.37
N LEU A 9 3.84 2.87 -3.68
CA LEU A 9 3.13 1.82 -4.41
C LEU A 9 4.07 1.09 -5.37
N SER A 10 4.51 -0.10 -4.99
CA SER A 10 5.25 -0.99 -5.89
C SER A 10 4.33 -2.01 -6.54
N ALA A 11 4.31 -2.01 -7.87
CA ALA A 11 3.64 -3.02 -8.66
C ALA A 11 4.26 -4.40 -8.45
N ALA A 12 3.46 -5.38 -8.08
CA ALA A 12 3.81 -6.78 -8.23
C ALA A 12 3.73 -7.12 -9.73
N THR A 13 4.87 -7.27 -10.39
CA THR A 13 4.96 -7.81 -11.74
C THR A 13 4.65 -9.31 -11.64
N ALA A 14 3.46 -9.71 -12.08
CA ALA A 14 3.16 -11.11 -12.35
C ALA A 14 4.08 -11.58 -13.49
N ALA A 15 5.01 -12.48 -13.19
CA ALA A 15 5.82 -13.14 -14.18
C ALA A 15 4.92 -14.02 -15.07
N GLN A 16 4.75 -13.63 -16.34
CA GLN A 16 4.20 -14.50 -17.36
C GLN A 16 5.19 -15.63 -17.61
N GLN A 17 4.80 -16.85 -17.24
CA GLN A 17 5.46 -18.06 -17.70
C GLN A 17 5.26 -18.23 -19.20
N PRO A 18 6.30 -18.51 -19.99
CA PRO A 18 6.15 -18.84 -21.39
C PRO A 18 5.45 -20.19 -21.54
N GLN A 19 4.34 -20.18 -22.25
CA GLN A 19 3.64 -21.41 -22.66
C GLN A 19 4.51 -22.19 -23.64
N GLN A 20 4.90 -23.41 -23.27
CA GLN A 20 5.50 -24.38 -24.17
C GLN A 20 4.41 -24.96 -25.09
N PRO A 21 4.70 -25.13 -26.39
CA PRO A 21 3.74 -25.73 -27.30
C PRO A 21 3.59 -27.23 -27.05
N ALA A 22 2.35 -27.67 -26.93
CA ALA A 22 1.97 -29.06 -26.77
C ALA A 22 2.34 -29.90 -28.00
N ARG A 23 3.18 -30.90 -27.85
CA ARG A 23 3.41 -31.98 -28.79
C ARG A 23 2.23 -32.94 -28.74
N ALA A 24 1.54 -33.06 -29.86
CA ALA A 24 0.53 -34.08 -30.09
C ALA A 24 1.14 -35.51 -30.02
N ARG A 25 0.59 -36.36 -29.17
CA ARG A 25 0.69 -37.81 -29.31
C ARG A 25 -0.70 -38.41 -29.35
N ARG A 26 -0.97 -39.05 -30.50
CA ARG A 26 -2.12 -39.95 -30.73
C ARG A 26 -1.94 -41.24 -29.93
N GLY A 27 -3.06 -41.79 -29.48
CA GLY A 27 -3.22 -43.23 -29.30
C GLY A 27 -3.74 -43.65 -27.95
N GLY A 28 -4.89 -44.37 -27.95
CA GLY A 28 -5.29 -45.27 -26.87
C GLY A 28 -6.60 -44.90 -26.17
N LEU A 29 -7.70 -45.46 -26.73
CA LEU A 29 -8.95 -45.66 -25.99
C LEU A 29 -8.69 -46.71 -24.92
N ASP A 30 -9.13 -46.47 -23.70
CA ASP A 30 -9.83 -47.47 -22.89
C ASP A 30 -10.16 -46.96 -21.50
N ASN A 31 -11.43 -47.15 -21.17
CA ASN A 31 -12.07 -47.44 -19.88
C ASN A 31 -12.11 -46.40 -18.77
N LEU A 32 -13.27 -45.77 -18.65
CA LEU A 32 -14.21 -45.80 -17.50
C LEU A 32 -13.62 -45.93 -16.08
N SER A 33 -13.63 -44.81 -15.36
CA SER A 33 -14.18 -44.75 -14.01
C SER A 33 -14.17 -43.29 -13.56
N LEU A 34 -15.35 -42.72 -13.39
CA LEU A 34 -15.55 -41.42 -12.73
C LEU A 34 -15.43 -41.62 -11.22
N PRO A 35 -14.49 -41.00 -10.54
CA PRO A 35 -14.69 -40.66 -9.14
C PRO A 35 -15.45 -39.32 -9.08
N SER A 36 -16.62 -39.36 -8.51
CA SER A 36 -17.36 -38.19 -8.11
C SER A 36 -16.51 -37.37 -7.14
N THR A 37 -15.75 -36.44 -7.69
CA THR A 37 -15.08 -35.44 -6.85
C THR A 37 -16.14 -34.45 -6.40
N THR A 38 -16.69 -34.70 -5.22
CA THR A 38 -17.45 -33.72 -4.47
C THR A 38 -16.60 -32.46 -4.37
N ALA A 39 -16.89 -31.49 -5.23
CA ALA A 39 -16.34 -30.15 -5.09
C ALA A 39 -16.75 -29.64 -3.71
N ARG A 40 -15.86 -29.77 -2.75
CA ARG A 40 -15.96 -29.13 -1.45
C ARG A 40 -15.91 -27.64 -1.73
N ALA A 41 -17.07 -27.03 -1.87
CA ALA A 41 -17.21 -25.59 -1.86
C ALA A 41 -16.46 -25.12 -0.59
N ALA A 42 -15.35 -24.42 -0.80
CA ALA A 42 -14.69 -23.70 0.25
C ALA A 42 -15.71 -22.66 0.71
N SER A 43 -16.41 -22.98 1.79
CA SER A 43 -17.24 -22.04 2.51
C SER A 43 -16.32 -20.90 2.90
N ALA A 44 -16.46 -19.76 2.24
CA ALA A 44 -15.90 -18.51 2.72
C ALA A 44 -16.56 -18.30 4.09
N SER A 45 -15.88 -18.71 5.16
CA SER A 45 -16.29 -18.37 6.51
C SER A 45 -16.20 -16.86 6.58
N SER A 46 -17.36 -16.22 6.64
CA SER A 46 -17.53 -14.83 7.06
C SER A 46 -17.21 -14.73 8.56
N GLY A 47 -16.00 -15.13 8.93
CA GLY A 47 -15.46 -14.89 10.25
C GLY A 47 -15.32 -13.37 10.41
N ALA A 48 -15.83 -12.84 11.51
CA ALA A 48 -15.66 -11.44 11.87
C ALA A 48 -14.18 -11.07 11.71
N VAL A 49 -13.91 -10.01 10.97
CA VAL A 49 -12.54 -9.52 10.74
C VAL A 49 -11.94 -9.15 12.10
N VAL A 50 -10.91 -9.87 12.51
CA VAL A 50 -10.23 -9.61 13.80
C VAL A 50 -9.15 -8.57 13.58
N TRP A 51 -9.38 -7.39 14.13
CA TRP A 51 -8.40 -6.32 14.16
C TRP A 51 -7.37 -6.57 15.26
N GLN A 52 -6.10 -6.40 14.93
CA GLN A 52 -4.99 -6.59 15.85
C GLN A 52 -3.99 -5.43 15.75
N THR A 53 -3.35 -5.10 16.87
CA THR A 53 -2.28 -4.10 16.87
C THR A 53 -1.03 -4.70 16.24
N PHE A 54 -0.49 -4.00 15.27
CA PHE A 54 0.76 -4.29 14.61
C PHE A 54 1.79 -3.22 15.01
N ALA A 55 2.84 -3.64 15.71
CA ALA A 55 3.94 -2.79 16.18
C ALA A 55 5.27 -3.50 15.86
N PRO A 56 5.82 -3.32 14.65
CA PRO A 56 7.04 -4.02 14.27
C PRO A 56 8.25 -3.42 14.99
N GLU A 57 9.13 -4.30 15.44
CA GLU A 57 10.33 -3.91 16.19
C GLU A 57 11.21 -2.93 15.39
N GLY A 58 11.62 -1.84 16.01
CA GLY A 58 12.46 -0.80 15.41
C GLY A 58 11.78 0.02 14.30
N ALA A 59 10.48 -0.15 14.07
CA ALA A 59 9.77 0.64 13.08
C ALA A 59 9.32 2.02 13.60
N GLY A 60 9.20 2.18 14.92
CA GLY A 60 8.85 3.45 15.56
C GLY A 60 7.37 3.82 15.44
N PHE A 61 6.49 2.84 15.22
CA PHE A 61 5.06 3.06 15.17
C PHE A 61 4.25 1.82 15.59
N SER A 62 2.98 2.04 15.86
CA SER A 62 1.96 1.00 15.98
C SER A 62 0.71 1.38 15.19
N VAL A 63 -0.05 0.38 14.74
CA VAL A 63 -1.29 0.58 13.98
C VAL A 63 -2.19 -0.65 14.12
N SER A 64 -3.50 -0.47 14.03
CA SER A 64 -4.49 -1.56 14.01
C SER A 64 -4.72 -2.04 12.58
N LEU A 65 -4.66 -3.36 12.36
CA LEU A 65 -4.85 -3.98 11.05
C LEU A 65 -5.85 -5.15 11.12
N PRO A 66 -6.62 -5.39 10.05
CA PRO A 66 -7.56 -6.51 9.96
C PRO A 66 -6.86 -7.84 9.60
N GLY A 67 -5.72 -8.08 10.20
CA GLY A 67 -4.88 -9.26 9.97
C GLY A 67 -3.39 -8.94 10.09
N ARG A 68 -2.56 -9.95 9.81
CA ARG A 68 -1.10 -9.81 9.88
C ARG A 68 -0.54 -9.39 8.52
N PRO A 69 0.23 -8.30 8.44
CA PRO A 69 0.84 -7.86 7.18
C PRO A 69 1.94 -8.82 6.73
N GLU A 70 2.21 -8.79 5.43
CA GLU A 70 3.35 -9.48 4.85
C GLU A 70 4.66 -8.90 5.41
N GLN A 71 5.69 -9.75 5.47
CA GLN A 71 7.02 -9.33 5.90
C GLN A 71 7.52 -8.17 5.00
N PRO A 72 8.17 -7.17 5.58
CA PRO A 72 8.61 -6.01 4.82
C PRO A 72 9.60 -6.41 3.74
N THR A 73 9.31 -6.08 2.50
CA THR A 73 10.31 -6.08 1.46
C THR A 73 11.15 -4.80 1.62
N ALA A 74 12.36 -4.93 2.13
CA ALA A 74 13.31 -3.83 2.12
C ALA A 74 13.67 -3.52 0.66
N ARG A 75 13.20 -2.39 0.13
CA ARG A 75 13.69 -1.86 -1.13
C ARG A 75 14.71 -0.78 -0.85
N ALA A 76 15.91 -0.98 -1.34
CA ALA A 76 16.84 0.11 -1.53
C ALA A 76 16.20 1.11 -2.51
N GLY A 77 15.85 2.31 -2.04
CA GLY A 77 15.41 3.38 -2.90
C GLY A 77 16.52 3.64 -3.93
N ARG A 78 16.20 3.60 -5.22
CA ARG A 78 17.15 4.02 -6.26
C ARG A 78 17.33 5.51 -6.11
N GLU A 79 18.46 5.91 -5.59
CA GLU A 79 18.85 7.31 -5.54
C GLU A 79 19.55 7.73 -6.83
N SER A 80 19.09 8.87 -7.32
CA SER A 80 19.95 9.76 -8.10
C SER A 80 20.69 10.65 -7.08
N GLY A 81 21.86 10.18 -6.63
CA GLY A 81 22.85 11.00 -5.92
C GLY A 81 22.66 11.10 -4.40
N GLY A 82 23.24 10.20 -3.63
CA GLY A 82 23.47 10.31 -2.18
C GLY A 82 22.55 9.45 -1.32
N SER A 83 23.10 8.75 -0.38
CA SER A 83 22.53 7.93 0.73
C SER A 83 21.10 7.43 0.61
N ALA A 84 20.95 6.16 0.22
CA ALA A 84 19.65 5.50 0.01
C ALA A 84 18.83 5.44 1.30
N ALA A 85 17.82 6.29 1.41
CA ALA A 85 16.83 6.18 2.47
C ALA A 85 16.12 4.83 2.33
N GLN A 86 16.41 3.89 3.23
CA GLN A 86 15.74 2.60 3.23
C GLN A 86 14.25 2.81 3.50
N VAL A 87 13.42 2.46 2.53
CA VAL A 87 11.97 2.47 2.72
C VAL A 87 11.54 1.09 3.18
N ARG A 88 10.88 1.02 4.33
CA ARG A 88 10.24 -0.21 4.83
C ARG A 88 8.74 -0.10 4.58
N ASN A 89 8.19 -1.02 3.81
CA ASN A 89 6.77 -1.08 3.52
C ASN A 89 6.17 -2.39 4.03
N TYR A 90 5.05 -2.28 4.72
CA TYR A 90 4.23 -3.38 5.21
C TYR A 90 2.91 -3.36 4.45
N ARG A 91 2.48 -4.51 3.96
CA ARG A 91 1.27 -4.65 3.14
C ARG A 91 0.36 -5.73 3.67
N LEU A 92 -0.93 -5.48 3.56
CA LEU A 92 -1.97 -6.44 3.89
C LEU A 92 -3.12 -6.30 2.89
N ALA A 93 -3.60 -7.43 2.37
CA ALA A 93 -4.87 -7.49 1.65
C ALA A 93 -5.90 -8.21 2.53
N SER A 94 -7.02 -7.57 2.81
CA SER A 94 -8.10 -8.11 3.63
C SER A 94 -9.43 -7.48 3.25
N GLY A 95 -10.50 -8.29 3.11
CA GLY A 95 -11.85 -7.80 2.83
C GLY A 95 -11.95 -6.97 1.54
N GLY A 96 -11.20 -7.32 0.50
CA GLY A 96 -11.17 -6.54 -0.75
C GLY A 96 -10.35 -5.25 -0.68
N LEU A 97 -9.89 -4.85 0.51
CA LEU A 97 -9.05 -3.68 0.72
C LEU A 97 -7.57 -4.05 0.78
N LYS A 98 -6.73 -3.11 0.34
CA LYS A 98 -5.27 -3.18 0.47
C LYS A 98 -4.83 -2.08 1.42
N TYR A 99 -4.13 -2.47 2.46
CA TYR A 99 -3.54 -1.60 3.48
C TYR A 99 -2.03 -1.54 3.27
N GLU A 100 -1.46 -0.37 3.31
CA GLU A 100 -0.01 -0.20 3.22
C GLU A 100 0.47 0.80 4.27
N ILE A 101 1.56 0.46 4.95
CA ILE A 101 2.25 1.35 5.87
C ILE A 101 3.70 1.42 5.41
N GLY A 102 4.20 2.64 5.20
CA GLY A 102 5.57 2.91 4.81
C GLY A 102 6.28 3.82 5.79
N ARG A 103 7.58 3.59 5.98
CA ARG A 103 8.49 4.51 6.66
C ARG A 103 9.75 4.68 5.84
N THR A 104 10.16 5.94 5.63
CA THR A 104 11.47 6.24 5.06
C THR A 104 12.55 6.18 6.14
N GLY A 105 13.80 5.99 5.74
CA GLY A 105 14.94 6.35 6.58
C GLY A 105 15.00 7.86 6.83
N GLN A 106 16.01 8.29 7.57
CA GLN A 106 16.18 9.71 7.89
C GLN A 106 16.50 10.52 6.64
N LEU A 107 15.74 11.60 6.44
CA LEU A 107 16.03 12.59 5.41
C LEU A 107 17.28 13.40 5.76
N PRO A 108 18.09 13.81 4.77
CA PRO A 108 19.18 14.72 4.98
C PRO A 108 18.69 16.06 5.59
N GLU A 109 19.38 16.54 6.60
CA GLU A 109 19.02 17.79 7.28
C GLU A 109 19.02 19.00 6.34
N GLN A 110 19.94 19.01 5.38
CA GLN A 110 20.03 20.06 4.35
C GLN A 110 18.75 20.18 3.50
N LEU A 111 17.99 19.12 3.35
CA LEU A 111 16.71 19.17 2.65
C LEU A 111 15.64 19.85 3.51
N LEU A 112 15.58 19.52 4.80
CA LEU A 112 14.58 20.07 5.73
C LEU A 112 14.83 21.56 6.02
N SER A 113 16.07 22.02 5.90
CA SER A 113 16.46 23.43 6.10
C SER A 113 16.12 24.31 4.88
N GLN A 114 15.68 23.75 3.76
CA GLN A 114 15.31 24.53 2.58
C GLN A 114 13.96 25.23 2.79
N PRO A 115 13.83 26.52 2.47
CA PRO A 115 12.55 27.20 2.48
C PRO A 115 11.52 26.45 1.63
N ASP A 116 10.30 26.35 2.12
CA ASP A 116 9.15 25.69 1.46
C ASP A 116 9.36 24.19 1.14
N TYR A 117 10.39 23.53 1.72
CA TYR A 117 10.63 22.11 1.44
C TYR A 117 9.42 21.26 1.82
N ILE A 118 8.82 21.50 2.97
CA ILE A 118 7.67 20.74 3.48
C ILE A 118 6.47 20.87 2.53
N GLU A 119 6.15 22.08 2.09
CA GLU A 119 5.06 22.31 1.14
C GLU A 119 5.34 21.66 -0.23
N LYS A 120 6.54 21.85 -0.74
CA LYS A 120 6.98 21.21 -2.00
C LYS A 120 6.97 19.70 -1.91
N PHE A 121 7.31 19.15 -0.74
CA PHE A 121 7.24 17.72 -0.48
C PHE A 121 5.80 17.21 -0.57
N PHE A 122 4.86 17.79 0.18
CA PHE A 122 3.46 17.35 0.16
C PHE A 122 2.81 17.53 -1.21
N ALA A 123 3.03 18.66 -1.88
CA ALA A 123 2.57 18.89 -3.26
C ALA A 123 3.19 17.91 -4.27
N GLY A 124 4.42 17.49 -4.04
CA GLY A 124 5.07 16.44 -4.83
C GLY A 124 4.50 15.06 -4.56
N ALA A 125 4.18 14.77 -3.28
CA ALA A 125 3.63 13.50 -2.84
C ALA A 125 2.25 13.24 -3.47
N SER A 126 1.35 14.23 -3.49
CA SER A 126 0.01 14.06 -4.10
C SER A 126 0.11 13.71 -5.59
N ARG A 127 0.99 14.37 -6.34
CA ARG A 127 1.25 14.06 -7.76
C ARG A 127 1.87 12.67 -7.93
N GLY A 128 2.83 12.31 -7.08
CA GLY A 128 3.46 10.99 -7.09
C GLY A 128 2.47 9.87 -6.81
N MET A 129 1.60 10.03 -5.81
CA MET A 129 0.54 9.07 -5.49
C MET A 129 -0.46 8.92 -6.63
N THR A 130 -0.91 10.03 -7.24
CA THR A 130 -1.80 9.98 -8.41
C THR A 130 -1.19 9.17 -9.55
N ALA A 131 0.08 9.42 -9.86
CA ALA A 131 0.79 8.67 -10.91
C ALA A 131 0.97 7.19 -10.56
N ALA A 132 1.29 6.87 -9.30
CA ALA A 132 1.44 5.49 -8.83
C ALA A 132 0.12 4.71 -8.86
N LEU A 133 -0.99 5.32 -8.43
CA LEU A 133 -2.33 4.74 -8.51
C LEU A 133 -2.74 4.45 -9.97
N ALA A 134 -2.41 5.36 -10.89
CA ALA A 134 -2.68 5.17 -12.32
C ALA A 134 -1.86 4.01 -12.92
N GLN A 135 -0.63 3.80 -12.47
CA GLN A 135 0.20 2.68 -12.91
C GLN A 135 -0.28 1.33 -12.37
N GLN A 136 -0.76 1.29 -11.14
CA GLN A 136 -1.24 0.04 -10.52
C GLN A 136 -2.57 -0.44 -11.06
N ASN A 137 -3.44 0.48 -11.42
CA ASN A 137 -4.77 0.22 -11.94
C ASN A 137 -4.89 0.84 -13.33
N GLN A 138 -4.31 0.18 -14.35
CA GLN A 138 -4.39 0.65 -15.75
C GLN A 138 -5.81 0.86 -16.25
N GLN A 139 -6.81 0.26 -15.59
CA GLN A 139 -8.24 0.39 -15.91
C GLN A 139 -8.94 1.52 -15.16
N SER A 140 -8.34 2.06 -14.07
CA SER A 140 -8.98 3.06 -13.22
C SER A 140 -8.17 4.34 -13.15
N LYS A 141 -8.74 5.45 -13.62
CA LYS A 141 -8.10 6.77 -13.58
C LYS A 141 -8.41 7.44 -12.25
N PHE A 142 -7.53 7.28 -11.28
CA PHE A 142 -7.63 7.98 -10.00
C PHE A 142 -7.43 9.48 -10.16
N LYS A 143 -8.27 10.26 -9.46
CA LYS A 143 -8.17 11.70 -9.34
C LYS A 143 -8.11 12.07 -7.87
N LEU A 144 -7.28 13.03 -7.52
CA LEU A 144 -7.29 13.64 -6.20
C LEU A 144 -8.60 14.41 -6.03
N VAL A 145 -9.35 14.11 -4.97
CA VAL A 145 -10.64 14.75 -4.66
C VAL A 145 -10.60 15.59 -3.39
N SER A 146 -9.68 15.27 -2.46
CA SER A 146 -9.46 16.06 -1.24
C SER A 146 -8.00 15.99 -0.81
N GLU A 147 -7.49 17.10 -0.28
CA GLU A 147 -6.23 17.23 0.42
C GLU A 147 -6.46 18.06 1.68
N GLU A 148 -6.17 17.50 2.85
CA GLU A 148 -6.42 18.14 4.13
C GLU A 148 -5.17 18.16 4.99
N VAL A 149 -4.94 19.27 5.69
CA VAL A 149 -3.87 19.38 6.70
C VAL A 149 -4.30 18.62 7.94
N ILE A 150 -3.45 17.72 8.39
CA ILE A 150 -3.66 16.94 9.61
C ILE A 150 -2.45 17.04 10.51
N SER A 151 -2.58 16.61 11.76
CA SER A 151 -1.48 16.57 12.72
C SER A 151 -1.47 15.25 13.49
N LEU A 152 -0.29 14.76 13.81
CA LEU A 152 -0.05 13.61 14.67
C LEU A 152 1.01 13.98 15.73
N ASP A 153 0.64 14.01 16.99
CA ASP A 153 1.54 14.35 18.10
C ASP A 153 2.34 15.67 17.88
N GLY A 154 1.70 16.65 17.22
CA GLY A 154 2.30 17.95 16.89
C GLY A 154 3.09 17.96 15.56
N TYR A 155 3.29 16.82 14.92
CA TYR A 155 3.92 16.74 13.60
C TYR A 155 2.90 17.02 12.49
N GLU A 156 3.31 17.80 11.50
CA GLU A 156 2.48 18.14 10.35
C GLU A 156 2.32 16.95 9.41
N GLY A 157 1.12 16.79 8.88
CA GLY A 157 0.79 15.79 7.88
C GLY A 157 -0.28 16.27 6.88
N ARG A 158 -0.56 15.41 5.92
CA ARG A 158 -1.63 15.58 4.94
C ARG A 158 -2.42 14.29 4.79
N GLU A 159 -3.73 14.44 4.71
CA GLU A 159 -4.62 13.38 4.23
C GLU A 159 -4.99 13.67 2.77
N TYR A 160 -4.92 12.64 1.95
CA TYR A 160 -5.27 12.67 0.53
C TYR A 160 -6.37 11.67 0.25
N GLN A 161 -7.40 12.09 -0.45
CA GLN A 161 -8.45 11.20 -0.93
C GLN A 161 -8.45 11.17 -2.45
N PHE A 162 -8.49 9.97 -3.01
CA PHE A 162 -8.50 9.75 -4.45
C PHE A 162 -9.70 8.91 -4.82
N ASP A 163 -10.39 9.31 -5.86
CA ASP A 163 -11.52 8.57 -6.42
C ASP A 163 -11.25 8.13 -7.86
N ALA A 164 -11.72 6.94 -8.19
CA ALA A 164 -11.82 6.40 -9.53
C ALA A 164 -13.17 5.71 -9.71
N GLU A 165 -13.46 5.24 -10.92
CA GLU A 165 -14.67 4.47 -11.17
C GLU A 165 -14.67 3.19 -10.32
N GLY A 166 -15.64 3.06 -9.43
CA GLY A 166 -15.80 1.91 -8.53
C GLY A 166 -14.73 1.77 -7.43
N GLN A 167 -13.69 2.60 -7.39
CA GLN A 167 -12.60 2.51 -6.43
C GLN A 167 -12.35 3.82 -5.69
N ARG A 168 -11.78 3.70 -4.50
CA ARG A 168 -11.30 4.82 -3.68
C ARG A 168 -9.96 4.48 -3.06
N ALA A 169 -9.14 5.50 -2.83
CA ALA A 169 -7.95 5.40 -2.00
C ALA A 169 -7.92 6.56 -1.01
N VAL A 170 -7.49 6.29 0.22
CA VAL A 170 -7.21 7.32 1.24
C VAL A 170 -5.79 7.09 1.72
N ALA A 171 -5.01 8.17 1.80
CA ALA A 171 -3.64 8.11 2.28
C ALA A 171 -3.34 9.25 3.26
N ARG A 172 -2.54 8.95 4.28
CA ARG A 172 -1.97 9.95 5.20
C ARG A 172 -0.46 9.91 5.13
N LEU A 173 0.15 11.09 5.08
CA LEU A 173 1.60 11.25 5.19
C LEU A 173 1.90 12.16 6.37
N PHE A 174 2.89 11.79 7.17
CA PHE A 174 3.40 12.59 8.29
C PHE A 174 4.90 12.76 8.15
N LEU A 175 5.38 13.98 8.35
CA LEU A 175 6.80 14.25 8.50
C LEU A 175 7.12 14.29 9.99
N VAL A 176 7.73 13.23 10.50
CA VAL A 176 8.09 13.07 11.91
C VAL A 176 9.59 13.20 12.03
N GLU A 177 10.06 14.28 12.67
CA GLU A 177 11.46 14.62 12.74
C GLU A 177 12.11 14.65 11.35
N ARG A 178 12.82 13.58 11.00
CA ARG A 178 13.51 13.44 9.71
C ARG A 178 13.03 12.21 8.91
N SER A 179 11.93 11.60 9.32
CA SER A 179 11.36 10.43 8.64
C SER A 179 9.95 10.74 8.15
N ILE A 180 9.59 10.13 7.02
CA ILE A 180 8.23 10.21 6.50
C ILE A 180 7.53 8.89 6.82
N PHE A 181 6.38 9.00 7.45
CA PHE A 181 5.44 7.90 7.65
C PHE A 181 4.28 8.06 6.69
N GLY A 182 3.96 6.98 5.99
CA GLY A 182 2.83 6.94 5.07
C GLY A 182 1.91 5.79 5.39
N LEU A 183 0.61 6.04 5.40
CA LEU A 183 -0.43 5.04 5.51
C LEU A 183 -1.34 5.16 4.30
N SER A 184 -1.77 4.06 3.74
CA SER A 184 -2.79 4.09 2.70
C SER A 184 -3.72 2.89 2.75
N VAL A 185 -4.96 3.11 2.36
CA VAL A 185 -5.95 2.08 2.14
C VAL A 185 -6.61 2.32 0.78
N ILE A 186 -6.71 1.26 -0.01
CA ILE A 186 -7.28 1.31 -1.36
C ILE A 186 -8.17 0.09 -1.61
N GLY A 187 -9.29 0.28 -2.28
CA GLY A 187 -10.16 -0.79 -2.71
C GLY A 187 -11.48 -0.32 -3.32
N PRO A 188 -12.41 -1.26 -3.55
CA PRO A 188 -13.74 -0.93 -4.03
C PRO A 188 -14.46 0.02 -3.07
N LYS A 189 -15.20 1.00 -3.60
CA LYS A 189 -15.98 1.95 -2.78
C LYS A 189 -16.98 1.27 -1.85
N SER A 190 -17.53 0.13 -2.25
CA SER A 190 -18.44 -0.68 -1.42
C SER A 190 -17.80 -1.22 -0.15
N GLU A 191 -16.48 -1.49 -0.19
CA GLU A 191 -15.72 -2.05 0.93
C GLU A 191 -15.05 -0.96 1.79
N MET A 192 -14.90 0.26 1.24
CA MET A 192 -14.28 1.41 1.90
C MET A 192 -15.24 2.06 2.89
N THR A 193 -15.74 1.28 3.87
CA THR A 193 -16.61 1.84 4.91
C THR A 193 -15.84 2.79 5.82
N PRO A 194 -16.48 3.84 6.35
CA PRO A 194 -15.85 4.73 7.31
C PRO A 194 -15.20 3.96 8.48
N GLU A 195 -15.87 2.94 8.99
CA GLU A 195 -15.36 2.11 10.08
C GLU A 195 -14.00 1.48 9.75
N HIS A 196 -13.85 0.88 8.57
CA HIS A 196 -12.58 0.25 8.17
C HIS A 196 -11.48 1.28 7.95
N VAL A 197 -11.80 2.37 7.26
CA VAL A 197 -10.83 3.42 6.91
C VAL A 197 -10.36 4.17 8.16
N GLU A 198 -11.30 4.66 8.96
CA GLU A 198 -11.01 5.43 10.17
C GLU A 198 -10.31 4.59 11.23
N ARG A 199 -10.77 3.34 11.42
CA ARG A 199 -10.14 2.43 12.38
C ARG A 199 -8.67 2.20 12.05
N PHE A 200 -8.34 2.01 10.77
CA PHE A 200 -6.94 1.87 10.34
C PHE A 200 -6.17 3.17 10.52
N LEU A 201 -6.64 4.26 9.91
CA LEU A 201 -5.90 5.51 9.85
C LEU A 201 -5.77 6.20 11.22
N ASN A 202 -6.81 6.14 12.07
CA ASN A 202 -6.81 6.79 13.39
C ASN A 202 -6.12 5.96 14.48
N SER A 203 -5.85 4.68 14.23
CA SER A 203 -5.10 3.82 15.16
C SER A 203 -3.59 4.00 15.07
N PHE A 204 -3.11 4.75 14.08
CA PHE A 204 -1.68 4.98 13.92
C PHE A 204 -1.15 5.86 15.04
N ALA A 205 -0.11 5.37 15.71
CA ALA A 205 0.57 6.06 16.79
C ALA A 205 2.08 5.89 16.66
N LEU A 206 2.83 6.92 17.04
CA LEU A 206 4.28 6.86 17.13
C LEU A 206 4.68 6.05 18.36
N ALA A 207 5.69 5.19 18.24
CA ALA A 207 6.28 4.52 19.39
C ALA A 207 7.13 5.53 20.15
N GLN A 208 6.89 5.60 21.47
CA GLN A 208 7.69 6.40 22.41
C GLN A 208 9.03 5.74 22.68
#